data_21b04f0e0fefbcdce107bb198ece5766
#
_entry.id   21b04f0e0fefbcdce107bb198ece5766
#
_cell.length_a   1.000
_cell.length_b   1.000
_cell.length_c   1.000
_cell.angle_alpha   90.00
_cell.angle_beta   90.00
_cell.angle_gamma   90.00
#
_symmetry.space_group_name_H-M   'P 1'
#
loop_
_entity.id
_entity.type
_entity.pdbx_description
1 polymer ?
#
loop_
_entity_poly.entity_id
_entity_poly.type
_entity_poly.pdbx_seq_one_letter_code
_entity_poly.pdbx_strand_id
1 'polypeptide(L)'
;MSYTSLISVEEFFYQKHDIVTPHSNLWGDFNLSLNGTLELNIADQTYLSPPSYGLWIPPQIEHCCTAVDDHLTHYICIRIHPKLCQNLAKQVQTLNVRPYLRQTIEEILNQQKLGIPRVEYYEHLLQLVLDQIQYSDSYTHYLPQTNHPILKPILERLSDQNLFNKSLQHILNDFDITERHALRLSQEQLKLSLSEWRNRAKIIYAISCIQRGNAVKKVSLELGYQHSSSFIEFFKRYTEQTPTQLLGK
;
A
#
# COMPACT_ATOMS: atom_id res chain seq x y z
N MET A 1 12.36 -8.04 -28.10
CA MET A 1 12.10 -6.69 -27.57
C MET A 1 12.80 -6.66 -26.22
N SER A 2 13.68 -5.70 -25.96
CA SER A 2 14.43 -5.69 -24.68
C SER A 2 13.60 -4.95 -23.62
N TYR A 3 13.36 -5.59 -22.49
CA TYR A 3 12.67 -5.00 -21.35
C TYR A 3 13.51 -3.93 -20.66
N THR A 4 14.85 -4.03 -20.71
CA THR A 4 15.76 -3.02 -20.14
C THR A 4 15.60 -1.63 -20.76
N SER A 5 15.12 -1.53 -21.99
CA SER A 5 14.80 -0.26 -22.65
C SER A 5 13.36 0.22 -22.42
N LEU A 6 12.51 -0.61 -21.82
CA LEU A 6 11.07 -0.37 -21.68
C LEU A 6 10.57 -0.40 -20.22
N ILE A 7 11.41 -0.82 -19.28
CA ILE A 7 11.12 -0.82 -17.85
C ILE A 7 12.35 -0.29 -17.12
N SER A 8 12.15 0.70 -16.24
CA SER A 8 13.17 1.12 -15.28
C SER A 8 12.67 0.83 -13.86
N VAL A 9 13.60 0.41 -12.99
CA VAL A 9 13.36 0.21 -11.57
C VAL A 9 14.32 1.09 -10.81
N GLU A 10 13.79 2.00 -10.03
CA GLU A 10 14.56 2.99 -9.28
C GLU A 10 14.20 2.92 -7.79
N GLU A 11 15.21 3.04 -6.93
CA GLU A 11 15.02 3.07 -5.48
C GLU A 11 15.28 4.49 -4.93
N PHE A 12 14.47 4.90 -3.96
CA PHE A 12 14.55 6.17 -3.27
C PHE A 12 14.39 5.96 -1.76
N PHE A 13 14.91 6.92 -0.99
CA PHE A 13 14.82 6.92 0.47
C PHE A 13 14.30 8.28 0.93
N TYR A 14 13.15 8.27 1.60
CA TYR A 14 12.46 9.48 2.06
C TYR A 14 12.37 9.50 3.58
N GLN A 15 12.65 10.67 4.17
CA GLN A 15 12.34 10.96 5.57
C GLN A 15 10.89 11.42 5.69
N LYS A 16 10.35 11.37 6.90
CA LYS A 16 8.99 11.89 7.16
C LYS A 16 8.85 13.31 6.64
N HIS A 17 7.76 13.58 5.96
CA HIS A 17 7.41 14.84 5.30
C HIS A 17 8.24 15.19 4.06
N ASP A 18 9.15 14.35 3.60
CA ASP A 18 9.71 14.52 2.26
C ASP A 18 8.60 14.43 1.22
N ILE A 19 8.60 15.40 0.31
CA ILE A 19 7.56 15.57 -0.70
C ILE A 19 8.19 15.44 -2.08
N VAL A 20 7.62 14.58 -2.90
CA VAL A 20 7.81 14.62 -4.35
C VAL A 20 6.75 15.56 -4.92
N THR A 21 7.19 16.65 -5.53
CA THR A 21 6.29 17.68 -6.08
C THR A 21 5.39 17.11 -7.19
N PRO A 22 4.21 17.72 -7.45
CA PRO A 22 3.33 17.28 -8.52
C PRO A 22 4.05 17.20 -9.86
N HIS A 23 3.93 16.06 -10.51
CA HIS A 23 4.50 15.80 -11.84
C HIS A 23 3.68 14.74 -12.57
N SER A 24 3.89 14.65 -13.88
CA SER A 24 3.34 13.58 -14.70
C SER A 24 4.42 13.00 -15.59
N ASN A 25 4.35 11.70 -15.86
CA ASN A 25 5.31 11.00 -16.70
C ASN A 25 4.66 10.52 -18.01
N LEU A 26 5.45 10.44 -19.07
CA LEU A 26 5.01 9.80 -20.32
C LEU A 26 4.88 8.28 -20.18
N TRP A 27 5.54 7.70 -19.20
CA TRP A 27 5.48 6.29 -18.86
C TRP A 27 4.47 6.06 -17.73
N GLY A 28 3.97 4.83 -17.60
CA GLY A 28 3.19 4.46 -16.42
C GLY A 28 4.11 4.15 -15.25
N ASP A 29 3.66 4.49 -14.05
CA ASP A 29 4.41 4.30 -12.81
C ASP A 29 3.74 3.25 -11.92
N PHE A 30 4.48 2.23 -11.52
CA PHE A 30 4.08 1.36 -10.43
C PHE A 30 4.92 1.68 -9.21
N ASN A 31 4.26 2.19 -8.20
CA ASN A 31 4.85 2.76 -7.00
C ASN A 31 4.59 1.86 -5.80
N LEU A 32 5.63 1.48 -5.07
CA LEU A 32 5.49 0.69 -3.84
C LEU A 32 6.57 1.05 -2.81
N SER A 33 6.29 0.74 -1.55
CA SER A 33 7.28 0.84 -0.47
C SER A 33 7.75 -0.56 -0.07
N LEU A 34 9.06 -0.74 0.11
CA LEU A 34 9.60 -1.94 0.73
C LEU A 34 9.47 -1.89 2.26
N ASN A 35 9.52 -0.69 2.83
CA ASN A 35 9.14 -0.39 4.21
C ASN A 35 8.51 1.00 4.26
N GLY A 36 7.77 1.29 5.32
CA GLY A 36 7.08 2.57 5.47
C GLY A 36 5.86 2.73 4.55
N THR A 37 5.15 3.83 4.72
CA THR A 37 3.92 4.15 4.00
C THR A 37 4.09 5.46 3.24
N LEU A 38 3.67 5.47 1.99
CA LEU A 38 3.53 6.68 1.20
C LEU A 38 2.08 7.10 1.10
N GLU A 39 1.85 8.39 1.19
CA GLU A 39 0.63 9.03 0.79
C GLU A 39 0.83 9.61 -0.61
N LEU A 40 0.01 9.17 -1.57
CA LEU A 40 0.03 9.67 -2.94
C LEU A 40 -1.25 10.45 -3.20
N ASN A 41 -1.11 11.66 -3.74
CA ASN A 41 -2.25 12.49 -4.13
C ASN A 41 -2.34 12.51 -5.66
N ILE A 42 -3.50 12.10 -6.19
CA ILE A 42 -3.75 11.92 -7.63
C ILE A 42 -5.17 12.38 -7.91
N ALA A 43 -5.35 13.38 -8.80
CA ALA A 43 -6.66 13.87 -9.20
C ALA A 43 -7.60 14.15 -8.00
N ASP A 44 -7.11 14.90 -7.02
CA ASP A 44 -7.82 15.27 -5.77
C ASP A 44 -8.21 14.08 -4.87
N GLN A 45 -7.64 12.92 -5.10
CA GLN A 45 -7.81 11.73 -4.27
C GLN A 45 -6.52 11.33 -3.59
N THR A 46 -6.63 10.92 -2.33
CA THR A 46 -5.49 10.45 -1.53
C THR A 46 -5.47 8.93 -1.46
N TYR A 47 -4.32 8.35 -1.80
CA TYR A 47 -4.04 6.93 -1.74
C TYR A 47 -2.95 6.65 -0.72
N LEU A 48 -3.15 5.64 0.12
CA LEU A 48 -2.10 5.13 0.99
C LEU A 48 -1.50 3.87 0.38
N SER A 49 -0.18 3.85 0.26
CA SER A 49 0.60 2.71 -0.24
C SER A 49 1.49 2.15 0.87
N PRO A 50 0.97 1.24 1.72
CA PRO A 50 1.79 0.50 2.67
C PRO A 50 2.56 -0.63 1.97
N PRO A 51 3.56 -1.26 2.63
CA PRO A 51 4.51 -2.19 1.98
C PRO A 51 3.92 -3.42 1.29
N SER A 52 2.68 -3.82 1.59
CA SER A 52 2.00 -4.94 0.94
C SER A 52 1.15 -4.51 -0.26
N TYR A 53 1.16 -3.23 -0.60
CA TYR A 53 0.36 -2.67 -1.69
C TYR A 53 1.17 -1.69 -2.51
N GLY A 54 1.04 -1.81 -3.83
CA GLY A 54 1.60 -0.87 -4.78
C GLY A 54 0.49 -0.09 -5.48
N LEU A 55 0.83 1.05 -6.02
CA LEU A 55 -0.09 1.90 -6.77
C LEU A 55 0.33 1.97 -8.22
N TRP A 56 -0.52 1.48 -9.11
CA TRP A 56 -0.38 1.66 -10.54
C TRP A 56 -0.97 3.01 -10.94
N ILE A 57 -0.17 3.84 -11.59
CA ILE A 57 -0.55 5.14 -12.14
C ILE A 57 -0.32 5.09 -13.65
N PRO A 58 -1.38 5.17 -14.47
CA PRO A 58 -1.25 5.19 -15.92
C PRO A 58 -0.41 6.38 -16.43
N PRO A 59 0.13 6.30 -17.66
CA PRO A 59 0.85 7.41 -18.27
C PRO A 59 0.07 8.73 -18.27
N GLN A 60 0.79 9.85 -18.10
CA GLN A 60 0.25 11.23 -18.16
C GLN A 60 -0.71 11.63 -17.03
N ILE A 61 -0.81 10.83 -15.96
CA ILE A 61 -1.58 11.20 -14.78
C ILE A 61 -0.68 11.98 -13.81
N GLU A 62 -1.09 13.21 -13.49
CA GLU A 62 -0.39 14.03 -12.49
C GLU A 62 -0.56 13.44 -11.10
N HIS A 63 0.55 13.35 -10.38
CA HIS A 63 0.59 12.84 -9.02
C HIS A 63 1.75 13.44 -8.21
N CYS A 64 1.60 13.40 -6.90
CA CYS A 64 2.66 13.72 -5.95
C CYS A 64 2.63 12.72 -4.81
N CYS A 65 3.70 12.61 -4.04
CA CYS A 65 3.72 11.76 -2.86
C CYS A 65 4.41 12.41 -1.68
N THR A 66 4.04 11.95 -0.48
CA THR A 66 4.62 12.37 0.80
C THR A 66 4.91 11.14 1.64
N ALA A 67 6.09 11.07 2.24
CA ALA A 67 6.41 10.05 3.24
C ALA A 67 5.76 10.40 4.58
N VAL A 68 4.96 9.49 5.13
CA VAL A 68 4.15 9.76 6.34
C VAL A 68 4.67 9.11 7.61
N ASP A 69 5.58 8.14 7.51
CA ASP A 69 6.11 7.43 8.65
C ASP A 69 7.30 8.14 9.33
N ASP A 70 7.46 7.93 10.63
CA ASP A 70 8.56 8.51 11.43
C ASP A 70 9.94 7.88 11.15
N HIS A 71 10.01 6.88 10.30
CA HIS A 71 11.26 6.22 9.91
C HIS A 71 11.51 6.37 8.41
N LEU A 72 12.76 6.11 8.01
CA LEU A 72 13.17 6.19 6.61
C LEU A 72 12.32 5.24 5.75
N THR A 73 11.59 5.79 4.79
CA THR A 73 10.77 5.02 3.85
C THR A 73 11.61 4.63 2.65
N HIS A 74 11.76 3.34 2.41
CA HIS A 74 12.39 2.79 1.21
C HIS A 74 11.33 2.59 0.12
N TYR A 75 11.40 3.41 -0.89
CA TYR A 75 10.43 3.53 -1.97
C TYR A 75 11.01 3.04 -3.29
N ILE A 76 10.18 2.34 -4.06
CA ILE A 76 10.50 1.85 -5.39
C ILE A 76 9.54 2.45 -6.39
N CYS A 77 10.07 3.01 -7.47
CA CYS A 77 9.33 3.41 -8.65
C CYS A 77 9.71 2.50 -9.82
N ILE A 78 8.73 1.82 -10.38
CA ILE A 78 8.88 1.01 -11.60
C ILE A 78 8.18 1.75 -12.72
N ARG A 79 8.96 2.31 -13.65
CA ARG A 79 8.42 2.99 -14.82
C ARG A 79 8.28 2.03 -15.97
N ILE A 80 7.10 2.02 -16.59
CA ILE A 80 6.73 1.10 -17.64
C ILE A 80 6.39 1.89 -18.90
N HIS A 81 7.13 1.63 -19.97
CA HIS A 81 6.94 2.31 -21.25
C HIS A 81 5.52 2.07 -21.81
N PRO A 82 4.87 3.07 -22.44
CA PRO A 82 3.50 2.98 -22.94
C PRO A 82 3.21 1.76 -23.84
N LYS A 83 4.20 1.27 -24.58
CA LYS A 83 4.05 0.04 -25.38
C LYS A 83 3.69 -1.20 -24.57
N LEU A 84 4.11 -1.26 -23.30
CA LEU A 84 3.82 -2.35 -22.38
C LEU A 84 2.57 -2.07 -21.52
N CYS A 85 2.08 -0.83 -21.47
CA CYS A 85 0.91 -0.45 -20.69
C CYS A 85 -0.43 -0.86 -21.34
N GLN A 86 -0.43 -1.41 -22.55
CA GLN A 86 -1.67 -1.72 -23.28
C GLN A 86 -2.57 -2.74 -22.56
N ASN A 87 -1.95 -3.68 -21.85
CA ASN A 87 -2.62 -4.72 -21.08
C ASN A 87 -2.77 -4.37 -19.58
N LEU A 88 -2.28 -3.19 -19.16
CA LEU A 88 -2.43 -2.71 -17.79
C LEU A 88 -3.69 -1.84 -17.67
N ALA A 89 -4.14 -1.62 -16.46
CA ALA A 89 -5.32 -0.81 -16.19
C ALA A 89 -5.16 0.62 -16.72
N LYS A 90 -6.23 1.16 -17.29
CA LYS A 90 -6.29 2.55 -17.77
C LYS A 90 -6.64 3.56 -16.68
N GLN A 91 -6.86 3.08 -15.48
CA GLN A 91 -7.18 3.88 -14.29
C GLN A 91 -6.17 3.58 -13.20
N VAL A 92 -6.02 4.51 -12.27
CA VAL A 92 -5.24 4.32 -11.05
C VAL A 92 -5.81 3.14 -10.27
N GLN A 93 -4.95 2.22 -9.85
CA GLN A 93 -5.33 1.04 -9.10
C GLN A 93 -4.32 0.73 -8.00
N THR A 94 -4.82 0.32 -6.86
CA THR A 94 -4.01 -0.31 -5.82
C THR A 94 -3.89 -1.80 -6.13
N LEU A 95 -2.66 -2.31 -6.20
CA LEU A 95 -2.36 -3.71 -6.48
C LEU A 95 -1.78 -4.39 -5.25
N ASN A 96 -2.10 -5.66 -5.05
CA ASN A 96 -1.48 -6.46 -4.00
C ASN A 96 -0.02 -6.78 -4.36
N VAL A 97 0.91 -6.40 -3.49
CA VAL A 97 2.34 -6.72 -3.63
C VAL A 97 2.61 -8.06 -2.93
N ARG A 98 2.50 -9.14 -3.68
CA ARG A 98 2.80 -10.49 -3.18
C ARG A 98 4.27 -10.60 -2.78
N PRO A 99 4.62 -11.49 -1.83
CA PRO A 99 6.01 -11.70 -1.41
C PRO A 99 6.97 -11.97 -2.58
N TYR A 100 6.49 -12.71 -3.58
CA TYR A 100 7.27 -13.05 -4.76
C TYR A 100 7.60 -11.82 -5.63
N LEU A 101 6.67 -10.88 -5.83
CA LEU A 101 6.94 -9.62 -6.53
C LEU A 101 8.00 -8.81 -5.79
N ARG A 102 7.89 -8.73 -4.47
CA ARG A 102 8.86 -8.05 -3.62
C ARG A 102 10.26 -8.65 -3.78
N GLN A 103 10.40 -9.97 -3.68
CA GLN A 103 11.69 -10.66 -3.84
C GLN A 103 12.27 -10.46 -5.25
N THR A 104 11.43 -10.47 -6.28
CA THR A 104 11.87 -10.18 -7.65
C THR A 104 12.44 -8.77 -7.78
N ILE A 105 11.80 -7.77 -7.17
CA ILE A 105 12.28 -6.38 -7.16
C ILE A 105 13.60 -6.27 -6.39
N GLU A 106 13.71 -6.89 -5.23
CA GLU A 106 14.94 -6.92 -4.43
C GLU A 106 16.11 -7.54 -5.23
N GLU A 107 15.84 -8.60 -5.99
CA GLU A 107 16.84 -9.21 -6.88
C GLU A 107 17.22 -8.30 -8.06
N ILE A 108 16.27 -7.57 -8.65
CA ILE A 108 16.54 -6.56 -9.68
C ILE A 108 17.51 -5.50 -9.15
N LEU A 109 17.23 -4.95 -7.96
CA LEU A 109 18.10 -3.95 -7.33
C LEU A 109 19.49 -4.50 -7.03
N ASN A 110 19.58 -5.77 -6.61
CA ASN A 110 20.86 -6.46 -6.41
C ASN A 110 21.64 -6.59 -7.71
N GLN A 111 21.01 -7.01 -8.80
CA GLN A 111 21.66 -7.11 -10.12
C GLN A 111 22.13 -5.73 -10.62
N GLN A 112 21.38 -4.66 -10.39
CA GLN A 112 21.80 -3.29 -10.72
C GLN A 112 23.05 -2.88 -9.95
N LYS A 113 23.13 -3.16 -8.65
CA LYS A 113 24.32 -2.89 -7.80
C LYS A 113 25.56 -3.66 -8.28
N LEU A 114 25.39 -4.82 -8.88
CA LEU A 114 26.46 -5.64 -9.47
C LEU A 114 26.83 -5.22 -10.91
N GLY A 115 26.19 -4.18 -11.49
CA GLY A 115 26.41 -3.75 -12.87
C GLY A 115 25.76 -4.64 -13.92
N ILE A 116 24.73 -5.38 -13.56
CA ILE A 116 23.93 -6.26 -14.44
C ILE A 116 24.81 -7.29 -15.19
N PRO A 117 25.52 -8.16 -14.48
CA PRO A 117 26.47 -9.09 -15.10
C PRO A 117 25.80 -10.17 -15.98
N ARG A 118 24.49 -10.39 -15.80
CA ARG A 118 23.68 -11.38 -16.52
C ARG A 118 22.47 -10.72 -17.16
N VAL A 119 22.65 -10.11 -18.32
CA VAL A 119 21.63 -9.31 -19.03
C VAL A 119 20.35 -10.14 -19.30
N GLU A 120 20.47 -11.38 -19.77
CA GLU A 120 19.31 -12.24 -20.05
C GLU A 120 18.51 -12.56 -18.78
N TYR A 121 19.18 -12.85 -17.67
CA TYR A 121 18.52 -13.07 -16.39
C TYR A 121 17.79 -11.80 -15.90
N TYR A 122 18.41 -10.63 -16.05
CA TYR A 122 17.82 -9.36 -15.71
C TYR A 122 16.56 -9.04 -16.54
N GLU A 123 16.60 -9.34 -17.85
CA GLU A 123 15.43 -9.23 -18.74
C GLU A 123 14.26 -10.13 -18.27
N HIS A 124 14.55 -11.37 -17.85
CA HIS A 124 13.52 -12.27 -17.31
C HIS A 124 12.92 -11.74 -16.00
N LEU A 125 13.71 -11.13 -15.12
CA LEU A 125 13.20 -10.50 -13.89
C LEU A 125 12.26 -9.33 -14.22
N LEU A 126 12.63 -8.47 -15.18
CA LEU A 126 11.78 -7.34 -15.60
C LEU A 126 10.46 -7.83 -16.23
N GLN A 127 10.51 -8.85 -17.07
CA GLN A 127 9.30 -9.47 -17.62
C GLN A 127 8.41 -10.03 -16.50
N LEU A 128 9.01 -10.75 -15.55
CA LEU A 128 8.29 -11.32 -14.41
C LEU A 128 7.61 -10.24 -13.56
N VAL A 129 8.26 -9.10 -13.33
CA VAL A 129 7.65 -7.96 -12.64
C VAL A 129 6.43 -7.43 -13.41
N LEU A 130 6.54 -7.27 -14.73
CA LEU A 130 5.43 -6.83 -15.58
C LEU A 130 4.24 -7.80 -15.49
N ASP A 131 4.51 -9.11 -15.61
CA ASP A 131 3.48 -10.15 -15.51
C ASP A 131 2.80 -10.13 -14.13
N GLN A 132 3.58 -9.99 -13.06
CA GLN A 132 3.01 -9.90 -11.72
C GLN A 132 2.15 -8.66 -11.52
N ILE A 133 2.54 -7.49 -12.05
CA ILE A 133 1.71 -6.27 -12.03
C ILE A 133 0.42 -6.50 -12.81
N GLN A 134 0.51 -7.09 -14.00
CA GLN A 134 -0.65 -7.34 -14.88
C GLN A 134 -1.68 -8.30 -14.27
N TYR A 135 -1.23 -9.32 -13.56
CA TYR A 135 -2.09 -10.38 -13.00
C TYR A 135 -2.30 -10.28 -11.49
N SER A 136 -1.91 -9.17 -10.88
CA SER A 136 -2.20 -8.91 -9.46
C SER A 136 -3.67 -8.60 -9.23
N ASP A 137 -4.18 -9.02 -8.06
CA ASP A 137 -5.49 -8.56 -7.60
C ASP A 137 -5.45 -7.05 -7.41
N SER A 138 -6.45 -6.37 -7.97
CA SER A 138 -6.54 -4.92 -7.96
C SER A 138 -7.72 -4.44 -7.14
N TYR A 139 -7.54 -3.29 -6.50
CA TYR A 139 -8.56 -2.56 -5.74
C TYR A 139 -8.60 -1.13 -6.26
N THR A 140 -9.79 -0.55 -6.33
CA THR A 140 -9.92 0.89 -6.70
C THR A 140 -9.18 1.77 -5.69
N HIS A 141 -9.35 1.45 -4.39
CA HIS A 141 -8.63 2.07 -3.28
C HIS A 141 -8.45 1.04 -2.17
N TYR A 142 -7.25 0.92 -1.61
CA TYR A 142 -7.05 0.05 -0.46
C TYR A 142 -7.70 0.62 0.81
N LEU A 143 -7.49 1.92 1.07
CA LEU A 143 -8.11 2.63 2.19
C LEU A 143 -8.77 3.92 1.66
N PRO A 144 -9.98 3.82 1.06
CA PRO A 144 -10.63 4.96 0.44
C PRO A 144 -10.92 6.07 1.45
N GLN A 145 -10.66 7.31 1.04
CA GLN A 145 -10.91 8.51 1.80
C GLN A 145 -12.14 9.25 1.28
N THR A 146 -12.66 10.19 2.04
CA THR A 146 -13.79 11.03 1.62
C THR A 146 -13.72 12.41 2.27
N ASN A 147 -14.24 13.40 1.59
CA ASN A 147 -14.47 14.75 2.16
C ASN A 147 -15.89 14.93 2.70
N HIS A 148 -16.69 13.87 2.78
CA HIS A 148 -18.04 13.95 3.33
C HIS A 148 -18.03 14.42 4.80
N PRO A 149 -18.76 15.50 5.17
CA PRO A 149 -18.58 16.18 6.45
C PRO A 149 -18.84 15.31 7.69
N ILE A 150 -19.70 14.31 7.57
CA ILE A 150 -19.98 13.35 8.66
C ILE A 150 -18.98 12.18 8.65
N LEU A 151 -18.67 11.64 7.46
CA LEU A 151 -17.89 10.41 7.38
C LEU A 151 -16.39 10.65 7.58
N LYS A 152 -15.87 11.78 7.09
CA LYS A 152 -14.45 12.11 7.24
C LYS A 152 -13.96 12.07 8.70
N PRO A 153 -14.59 12.78 9.66
CA PRO A 153 -14.14 12.72 11.05
C PRO A 153 -14.31 11.34 11.68
N ILE A 154 -15.28 10.53 11.23
CA ILE A 154 -15.41 9.13 11.65
C ILE A 154 -14.20 8.31 11.18
N LEU A 155 -13.76 8.47 9.92
CA LEU A 155 -12.60 7.75 9.39
C LEU A 155 -11.31 8.18 10.10
N GLU A 156 -11.14 9.46 10.35
CA GLU A 156 -10.00 9.98 11.13
C GLU A 156 -9.96 9.33 12.53
N ARG A 157 -11.13 9.23 13.19
CA ARG A 157 -11.24 8.58 14.50
C ARG A 157 -11.00 7.08 14.44
N LEU A 158 -11.44 6.40 13.38
CA LEU A 158 -11.22 4.97 13.14
C LEU A 158 -9.75 4.63 12.82
N SER A 159 -8.98 5.57 12.32
CA SER A 159 -7.54 5.41 12.05
C SER A 159 -6.65 5.75 13.25
N ASP A 160 -7.22 6.31 14.33
CA ASP A 160 -6.47 6.56 15.56
C ASP A 160 -6.00 5.24 16.19
N GLN A 161 -4.70 5.03 16.20
CA GLN A 161 -4.06 3.82 16.74
C GLN A 161 -4.40 3.57 18.22
N ASN A 162 -4.62 4.62 19.02
CA ASN A 162 -5.00 4.51 20.43
C ASN A 162 -6.42 3.93 20.62
N LEU A 163 -7.21 3.89 19.57
CA LEU A 163 -8.58 3.38 19.57
C LEU A 163 -8.73 2.03 18.88
N PHE A 164 -7.66 1.45 18.32
CA PHE A 164 -7.74 0.17 17.64
C PHE A 164 -8.22 -0.99 18.51
N ASN A 165 -8.07 -0.91 19.82
CA ASN A 165 -8.59 -1.88 20.78
C ASN A 165 -10.06 -1.64 21.18
N LYS A 166 -10.70 -0.53 20.78
CA LYS A 166 -12.09 -0.23 21.10
C LYS A 166 -13.04 -0.87 20.07
N SER A 167 -14.31 -1.05 20.41
CA SER A 167 -15.31 -1.50 19.44
C SER A 167 -15.69 -0.38 18.47
N LEU A 168 -16.24 -0.74 17.29
CA LEU A 168 -16.78 0.25 16.33
C LEU A 168 -17.89 1.07 16.98
N GLN A 169 -18.80 0.42 17.68
CA GLN A 169 -19.89 1.08 18.42
C GLN A 169 -19.37 2.12 19.41
N HIS A 170 -18.31 1.80 20.16
CA HIS A 170 -17.71 2.73 21.12
C HIS A 170 -17.22 4.01 20.42
N ILE A 171 -16.62 3.88 19.24
CA ILE A 171 -16.11 5.01 18.48
C ILE A 171 -17.28 5.84 17.90
N LEU A 172 -18.31 5.18 17.38
CA LEU A 172 -19.47 5.85 16.80
C LEU A 172 -20.30 6.61 17.83
N ASN A 173 -20.25 6.24 19.11
CA ASN A 173 -20.94 6.96 20.18
C ASN A 173 -20.42 8.40 20.40
N ASP A 174 -19.22 8.72 19.91
CA ASP A 174 -18.65 10.08 19.95
C ASP A 174 -19.27 11.01 18.89
N PHE A 175 -20.12 10.47 17.99
CA PHE A 175 -20.73 11.21 16.88
C PHE A 175 -22.25 11.19 16.97
N ASP A 176 -22.89 12.28 16.57
CA ASP A 176 -24.35 12.39 16.49
C ASP A 176 -24.88 11.67 15.22
N ILE A 177 -24.70 10.36 15.17
CA ILE A 177 -25.12 9.51 14.07
C ILE A 177 -25.47 8.10 14.57
N THR A 178 -26.54 7.53 14.02
CA THR A 178 -26.85 6.13 14.30
C THR A 178 -25.88 5.19 13.55
N GLU A 179 -25.54 4.04 14.14
CA GLU A 179 -24.67 3.04 13.50
C GLU A 179 -25.20 2.66 12.12
N ARG A 180 -26.51 2.42 11.98
CA ARG A 180 -27.14 2.11 10.70
C ARG A 180 -26.90 3.19 9.64
N HIS A 181 -26.96 4.46 10.02
CA HIS A 181 -26.72 5.58 9.10
C HIS A 181 -25.24 5.65 8.73
N ALA A 182 -24.31 5.49 9.69
CA ALA A 182 -22.87 5.47 9.42
C ALA A 182 -22.48 4.33 8.46
N LEU A 183 -23.03 3.13 8.66
CA LEU A 183 -22.79 1.97 7.78
C LEU A 183 -23.32 2.20 6.36
N ARG A 184 -24.55 2.76 6.21
CA ARG A 184 -25.09 3.10 4.90
C ARG A 184 -24.25 4.15 4.19
N LEU A 185 -23.85 5.19 4.89
CA LEU A 185 -23.04 6.28 4.36
C LEU A 185 -21.66 5.77 3.89
N SER A 186 -21.04 4.89 4.68
CA SER A 186 -19.79 4.24 4.30
C SER A 186 -19.92 3.45 3.00
N GLN A 187 -20.99 2.66 2.86
CA GLN A 187 -21.23 1.89 1.64
C GLN A 187 -21.50 2.77 0.42
N GLU A 188 -22.20 3.89 0.62
CA GLU A 188 -22.49 4.85 -0.46
C GLU A 188 -21.24 5.60 -0.91
N GLN A 189 -20.43 6.10 0.02
CA GLN A 189 -19.29 6.96 -0.24
C GLN A 189 -17.99 6.20 -0.56
N LEU A 190 -17.74 5.08 0.14
CA LEU A 190 -16.47 4.34 0.05
C LEU A 190 -16.59 3.02 -0.68
N LYS A 191 -17.81 2.55 -0.97
CA LYS A 191 -18.10 1.19 -1.46
C LYS A 191 -17.52 0.10 -0.56
N LEU A 192 -17.40 0.40 0.73
CA LEU A 192 -16.75 -0.42 1.73
C LEU A 192 -17.46 -0.28 3.08
N SER A 193 -17.56 -1.35 3.87
CA SER A 193 -18.08 -1.24 5.23
C SER A 193 -17.08 -0.57 6.17
N LEU A 194 -17.55 0.15 7.21
CA LEU A 194 -16.66 0.75 8.22
C LEU A 194 -15.79 -0.30 8.94
N SER A 195 -16.32 -1.50 9.17
CA SER A 195 -15.54 -2.58 9.78
C SER A 195 -14.41 -3.04 8.89
N GLU A 196 -14.65 -3.21 7.59
CA GLU A 196 -13.62 -3.58 6.62
C GLU A 196 -12.61 -2.43 6.44
N TRP A 197 -13.07 -1.19 6.33
CA TRP A 197 -12.20 -0.02 6.26
C TRP A 197 -11.24 0.03 7.46
N ARG A 198 -11.79 -0.16 8.66
CA ARG A 198 -11.00 -0.18 9.90
C ARG A 198 -10.02 -1.35 9.97
N ASN A 199 -10.42 -2.52 9.50
CA ASN A 199 -9.52 -3.67 9.41
C ASN A 199 -8.31 -3.38 8.53
N ARG A 200 -8.52 -2.71 7.40
CA ARG A 200 -7.44 -2.27 6.51
C ARG A 200 -6.54 -1.23 7.17
N ALA A 201 -7.10 -0.26 7.90
CA ALA A 201 -6.31 0.69 8.69
C ALA A 201 -5.45 -0.01 9.75
N LYS A 202 -6.02 -0.99 10.46
CA LYS A 202 -5.26 -1.82 11.43
C LYS A 202 -4.12 -2.61 10.77
N ILE A 203 -4.30 -3.11 9.55
CA ILE A 203 -3.26 -3.83 8.82
C ILE A 203 -2.11 -2.90 8.44
N ILE A 204 -2.39 -1.70 7.94
CA ILE A 204 -1.36 -0.69 7.64
C ILE A 204 -0.51 -0.41 8.89
N TYR A 205 -1.16 -0.16 10.01
CA TYR A 205 -0.49 0.06 11.29
C TYR A 205 0.35 -1.16 11.72
N ALA A 206 -0.23 -2.37 11.64
CA ALA A 206 0.45 -3.61 12.01
C ALA A 206 1.72 -3.84 11.17
N ILE A 207 1.65 -3.66 9.85
CA ILE A 207 2.78 -3.80 8.93
C ILE A 207 3.90 -2.84 9.36
N SER A 208 3.58 -1.57 9.53
CA SER A 208 4.52 -0.54 9.94
C SER A 208 5.19 -0.87 11.30
N CYS A 209 4.40 -1.30 12.31
CA CYS A 209 4.94 -1.69 13.61
C CYS A 209 5.87 -2.90 13.55
N ILE A 210 5.49 -3.95 12.80
CA ILE A 210 6.28 -5.17 12.65
C ILE A 210 7.61 -4.87 11.93
N GLN A 211 7.57 -4.08 10.87
CA GLN A 211 8.77 -3.68 10.14
C GLN A 211 9.74 -2.84 10.98
N ARG A 212 9.21 -2.05 11.93
CA ARG A 212 10.02 -1.34 12.94
C ARG A 212 10.58 -2.25 14.03
N GLY A 213 10.36 -3.57 13.95
CA GLY A 213 10.87 -4.54 14.91
C GLY A 213 10.03 -4.70 16.17
N ASN A 214 8.81 -4.15 16.22
CA ASN A 214 7.92 -4.38 17.35
C ASN A 214 7.54 -5.87 17.47
N ALA A 215 7.51 -6.38 18.70
CA ALA A 215 7.12 -7.75 18.94
C ALA A 215 5.67 -8.01 18.52
N VAL A 216 5.42 -9.10 17.80
CA VAL A 216 4.08 -9.51 17.32
C VAL A 216 3.03 -9.52 18.44
N LYS A 217 3.42 -9.99 19.65
CA LYS A 217 2.55 -9.99 20.84
C LYS A 217 2.14 -8.56 21.24
N LYS A 218 3.05 -7.59 21.19
CA LYS A 218 2.77 -6.19 21.52
C LYS A 218 1.77 -5.60 20.53
N VAL A 219 2.02 -5.74 19.23
CA VAL A 219 1.13 -5.25 18.15
C VAL A 219 -0.25 -5.89 18.25
N SER A 220 -0.32 -7.20 18.53
CA SER A 220 -1.57 -7.92 18.74
C SER A 220 -2.43 -7.28 19.85
N LEU A 221 -1.82 -6.97 21.00
CA LEU A 221 -2.53 -6.33 22.12
C LEU A 221 -3.01 -4.90 21.79
N GLU A 222 -2.17 -4.12 21.14
CA GLU A 222 -2.51 -2.75 20.72
C GLU A 222 -3.71 -2.73 19.76
N LEU A 223 -3.83 -3.74 18.91
CA LEU A 223 -4.98 -3.91 18.00
C LEU A 223 -6.22 -4.52 18.65
N GLY A 224 -6.15 -4.89 19.94
CA GLY A 224 -7.27 -5.40 20.72
C GLY A 224 -7.48 -6.91 20.63
N TYR A 225 -6.47 -7.68 20.20
CA TYR A 225 -6.52 -9.13 20.20
C TYR A 225 -6.07 -9.71 21.54
N GLN A 226 -6.86 -10.59 22.13
CA GLN A 226 -6.49 -11.28 23.38
C GLN A 226 -5.39 -12.33 23.16
N HIS A 227 -5.37 -12.96 21.98
CA HIS A 227 -4.41 -14.00 21.61
C HIS A 227 -3.68 -13.62 20.31
N SER A 228 -2.36 -13.78 20.30
CA SER A 228 -1.55 -13.50 19.12
C SER A 228 -1.89 -14.39 17.93
N SER A 229 -2.42 -15.61 18.15
CA SER A 229 -2.89 -16.49 17.09
C SER A 229 -4.01 -15.85 16.26
N SER A 230 -5.01 -15.27 16.91
CA SER A 230 -6.11 -14.58 16.22
C SER A 230 -5.63 -13.37 15.43
N PHE A 231 -4.64 -12.65 15.95
CA PHE A 231 -3.98 -11.57 15.20
C PHE A 231 -3.20 -12.11 13.99
N ILE A 232 -2.45 -13.21 14.14
CA ILE A 232 -1.70 -13.83 13.03
C ILE A 232 -2.64 -14.29 11.92
N GLU A 233 -3.78 -14.90 12.25
CA GLU A 233 -4.80 -15.27 11.26
C GLU A 233 -5.40 -14.05 10.56
N PHE A 234 -5.73 -13.01 11.33
CA PHE A 234 -6.20 -11.73 10.77
C PHE A 234 -5.15 -11.14 9.83
N PHE A 235 -3.90 -11.03 10.26
CA PHE A 235 -2.80 -10.50 9.47
C PHE A 235 -2.60 -11.28 8.16
N LYS A 236 -2.56 -12.62 8.26
CA LYS A 236 -2.38 -13.51 7.10
C LYS A 236 -3.52 -13.37 6.09
N ARG A 237 -4.76 -13.19 6.54
CA ARG A 237 -5.91 -13.00 5.66
C ARG A 237 -5.79 -11.75 4.78
N TYR A 238 -5.16 -10.68 5.29
CA TYR A 238 -5.00 -9.41 4.57
C TYR A 238 -3.68 -9.28 3.80
N THR A 239 -2.65 -10.02 4.18
CA THR A 239 -1.30 -9.87 3.63
C THR A 239 -0.77 -11.13 2.95
N GLU A 240 -1.55 -12.23 2.98
CA GLU A 240 -1.20 -13.58 2.49
C GLU A 240 0.04 -14.21 3.17
N GLN A 241 0.62 -13.54 4.16
CA GLN A 241 1.81 -13.98 4.88
C GLN A 241 1.66 -13.74 6.39
N THR A 242 2.45 -14.44 7.19
CA THR A 242 2.50 -14.20 8.64
C THR A 242 3.38 -12.98 8.96
N PRO A 243 3.20 -12.37 10.16
CA PRO A 243 4.08 -11.28 10.61
C PRO A 243 5.58 -11.63 10.57
N THR A 244 5.93 -12.88 10.85
CA THR A 244 7.33 -13.37 10.82
C THR A 244 7.86 -13.46 9.39
N GLN A 245 7.05 -13.95 8.46
CA GLN A 245 7.40 -14.01 7.04
C GLN A 245 7.59 -12.63 6.42
N LEU A 246 6.84 -11.61 6.87
CA LEU A 246 7.02 -10.23 6.45
C LEU A 246 8.44 -9.70 6.74
N LEU A 247 9.09 -10.19 7.82
CA LEU A 247 10.44 -9.80 8.19
C LEU A 247 11.54 -10.59 7.47
N GLY A 248 11.19 -11.51 6.56
CA GLY A 248 12.16 -12.34 5.86
C GLY A 248 12.87 -13.36 6.76
N LYS A 249 12.24 -13.76 7.88
CA LYS A 249 12.75 -14.74 8.84
C LYS A 249 12.04 -16.08 8.72
#